data_c23b9ec705aca80f4c9c61ce40758114
#
_entry.id   c23b9ec705aca80f4c9c61ce40758114
#
_cell.length_a   1.000
_cell.length_b   1.000
_cell.length_c   1.000
_cell.angle_alpha   90.00
_cell.angle_beta   90.00
_cell.angle_gamma   90.00
#
_symmetry.space_group_name_H-M   'P 1'
#
loop_
_entity.id
_entity.type
_entity.pdbx_description
1 polymer ?
#
loop_
_entity_poly.entity_id
_entity_poly.type
_entity_poly.pdbx_seq_one_letter_code
_entity_poly.pdbx_strand_id
1 'polypeptide(L)'
;MPANKPNFLILWGDDVGWWNISYNSRGQMGYRTPNIDRVANEGVAFTDYYAQQSCTAGRAAFITGQNPIRTGLTKVGMPGADVGLKPEDPTIAELLKPHGYA
;
A
#
# COMPACT_ATOMS: atom_id res chain seq x y z
N MET A 1 1.63 13.06 -20.40
CA MET A 1 1.96 13.62 -19.07
C MET A 1 2.87 14.82 -19.23
N PRO A 2 2.78 15.88 -18.41
CA PRO A 2 3.75 16.97 -18.45
C PRO A 2 5.15 16.44 -18.18
N ALA A 3 6.14 16.89 -18.94
CA ALA A 3 7.51 16.36 -18.98
C ALA A 3 8.31 16.39 -17.66
N ASN A 4 7.76 16.95 -16.59
CA ASN A 4 8.46 17.15 -15.31
C ASN A 4 7.73 16.58 -14.09
N LYS A 5 6.75 15.68 -14.26
CA LYS A 5 6.05 15.05 -13.13
C LYS A 5 6.43 13.57 -13.02
N PRO A 6 6.77 13.08 -11.83
CA PRO A 6 7.11 11.67 -11.64
C PRO A 6 5.88 10.78 -11.85
N ASN A 7 6.11 9.56 -12.30
CA ASN A 7 5.09 8.52 -12.29
C ASN A 7 5.04 7.86 -10.91
N PHE A 8 3.84 7.43 -10.51
CA PHE A 8 3.65 6.64 -9.29
C PHE A 8 3.25 5.21 -9.66
N LEU A 9 4.05 4.25 -9.28
CA LEU A 9 3.73 2.83 -9.34
C LEU A 9 3.63 2.29 -7.92
N ILE A 10 2.44 1.84 -7.54
CA ILE A 10 2.18 1.27 -6.23
C ILE A 10 2.02 -0.23 -6.37
N LEU A 11 2.90 -1.00 -5.74
CA LEU A 11 2.84 -2.45 -5.65
C LEU A 11 2.37 -2.82 -4.25
N TRP A 12 1.14 -3.32 -4.16
CA TRP A 12 0.52 -3.66 -2.89
C TRP A 12 0.47 -5.18 -2.72
N GLY A 13 1.29 -5.70 -1.81
CA GLY A 13 1.23 -7.10 -1.44
C GLY A 13 0.03 -7.39 -0.54
N ASP A 14 -0.64 -8.51 -0.77
CA ASP A 14 -1.71 -9.01 0.08
C ASP A 14 -1.21 -10.25 0.82
N ASP A 15 -1.24 -10.22 2.15
CA ASP A 15 -0.69 -11.25 3.03
C ASP A 15 0.80 -11.57 2.81
N VAL A 16 1.57 -10.58 2.34
CA VAL A 16 3.02 -10.68 2.20
C VAL A 16 3.69 -10.20 3.48
N GLY A 17 4.28 -11.12 4.22
CA GLY A 17 4.99 -10.82 5.45
C GLY A 17 6.43 -10.33 5.19
N TRP A 18 7.06 -9.78 6.21
CA TRP A 18 8.44 -9.28 6.17
C TRP A 18 9.43 -10.31 5.60
N TRP A 19 9.35 -11.55 6.07
CA TRP A 19 10.23 -12.62 5.65
C TRP A 19 9.95 -13.18 4.25
N ASN A 20 8.79 -12.84 3.66
CA ASN A 20 8.48 -13.23 2.28
C ASN A 20 9.27 -12.43 1.24
N ILE A 21 9.88 -11.32 1.63
CA ILE A 21 10.73 -10.52 0.75
C ILE A 21 12.18 -10.94 0.97
N SER A 22 12.88 -11.40 -0.08
CA SER A 22 14.25 -11.91 0.07
C SER A 22 15.27 -10.82 0.44
N TYR A 23 15.01 -9.57 0.16
CA TYR A 23 15.79 -8.45 0.66
C TYR A 23 15.89 -8.47 2.20
N ASN A 24 14.79 -8.78 2.88
CA ASN A 24 14.72 -8.85 4.34
C ASN A 24 15.20 -10.19 4.89
N SER A 25 14.75 -11.30 4.26
CA SER A 25 15.03 -12.67 4.72
C SER A 25 16.39 -13.20 4.27
N ARG A 26 17.06 -12.52 3.33
CA ARG A 26 18.31 -12.97 2.70
C ARG A 26 18.22 -14.38 2.11
N GLY A 27 17.02 -14.76 1.66
CA GLY A 27 16.75 -16.06 1.06
C GLY A 27 16.50 -17.19 2.06
N GLN A 28 16.37 -16.93 3.35
CA GLN A 28 16.08 -17.95 4.38
C GLN A 28 14.78 -18.71 4.14
N MET A 29 13.83 -18.12 3.43
CA MET A 29 12.54 -18.75 3.09
C MET A 29 12.65 -19.73 1.91
N GLY A 30 13.83 -19.95 1.34
CA GLY A 30 14.06 -20.90 0.26
C GLY A 30 13.66 -20.39 -1.14
N TYR A 31 13.24 -19.15 -1.27
CA TYR A 31 12.96 -18.49 -2.56
C TYR A 31 13.49 -17.05 -2.57
N ARG A 32 13.43 -16.42 -3.74
CA ARG A 32 13.92 -15.07 -3.92
C ARG A 32 12.89 -14.18 -4.61
N THR A 33 12.95 -12.89 -4.30
CA THR A 33 12.12 -11.84 -4.89
C THR A 33 13.01 -10.80 -5.60
N PRO A 34 13.73 -11.19 -6.68
CA PRO A 34 14.84 -10.39 -7.22
C PRO A 34 14.39 -9.01 -7.72
N ASN A 35 13.19 -8.90 -8.27
CA ASN A 35 12.68 -7.62 -8.76
C ASN A 35 12.28 -6.67 -7.62
N ILE A 36 11.75 -7.19 -6.52
CA ILE A 36 11.45 -6.40 -5.32
C ILE A 36 12.76 -6.01 -4.63
N ASP A 37 13.68 -6.95 -4.49
CA ASP A 37 15.00 -6.70 -3.93
C ASP A 37 15.76 -5.62 -4.72
N ARG A 38 15.58 -5.60 -6.05
CA ARG A 38 16.17 -4.57 -6.91
C ARG A 38 15.61 -3.19 -6.58
N VAL A 39 14.30 -3.05 -6.37
CA VAL A 39 13.70 -1.76 -5.96
C VAL A 39 14.31 -1.29 -4.63
N ALA A 40 14.51 -2.18 -3.67
CA ALA A 40 15.16 -1.84 -2.40
C ALA A 40 16.64 -1.45 -2.56
N ASN A 41 17.37 -2.16 -3.42
CA ASN A 41 18.81 -1.92 -3.64
C ASN A 41 19.10 -0.65 -4.45
N GLU A 42 18.25 -0.32 -5.43
CA GLU A 42 18.41 0.85 -6.29
C GLU A 42 17.68 2.09 -5.75
N GLY A 43 16.82 1.93 -4.77
CA GLY A 43 16.02 2.97 -4.16
C GLY A 43 16.22 3.11 -2.65
N VAL A 44 15.14 3.13 -1.90
CA VAL A 44 15.14 3.25 -0.43
C VAL A 44 14.29 2.14 0.17
N ALA A 45 14.83 1.46 1.17
CA ALA A 45 14.12 0.50 1.99
C ALA A 45 13.92 1.10 3.40
N PHE A 46 12.68 1.13 3.87
CA PHE A 46 12.37 1.54 5.24
C PHE A 46 12.44 0.32 6.16
N THR A 47 13.16 0.44 7.25
CA THR A 47 13.29 -0.63 8.26
C THR A 47 12.12 -0.67 9.22
N ASP A 48 11.49 0.49 9.45
CA ASP A 48 10.41 0.68 10.41
C ASP A 48 9.23 1.37 9.75
N TYR A 49 8.49 0.60 8.96
CA TYR A 49 7.28 1.05 8.30
C TYR A 49 6.18 0.01 8.52
N TYR A 50 5.26 0.32 9.42
CA TYR A 50 4.25 -0.61 9.89
C TYR A 50 2.92 -0.39 9.16
N ALA A 51 2.34 -1.49 8.69
CA ALA A 51 1.00 -1.52 8.11
C ALA A 51 -0.07 -1.66 9.19
N GLN A 52 -1.32 -1.58 8.78
CA GLN A 52 -2.46 -1.91 9.63
C GLN A 52 -2.67 -3.44 9.69
N GLN A 53 -3.44 -3.88 10.66
CA GLN A 53 -3.60 -5.29 11.02
C GLN A 53 -4.42 -6.13 10.01
N SER A 54 -5.05 -5.53 9.01
CA SER A 54 -5.86 -6.25 8.02
C SER A 54 -5.82 -5.59 6.65
N CYS A 55 -6.17 -6.35 5.61
CA CYS A 55 -6.18 -5.87 4.23
C CYS A 55 -7.12 -4.67 4.05
N THR A 56 -8.33 -4.72 4.57
CA THR A 56 -9.29 -3.60 4.49
C THR A 56 -8.75 -2.35 5.18
N ALA A 57 -8.27 -2.48 6.42
CA ALA A 57 -7.73 -1.36 7.18
C ALA A 57 -6.46 -0.77 6.53
N GLY A 58 -5.54 -1.62 6.09
CA GLY A 58 -4.30 -1.19 5.44
C GLY A 58 -4.53 -0.51 4.10
N ARG A 59 -5.38 -1.09 3.25
CA ARG A 59 -5.72 -0.49 1.95
C ARG A 59 -6.43 0.84 2.10
N ALA A 60 -7.43 0.91 2.99
CA ALA A 60 -8.14 2.15 3.27
C ALA A 60 -7.20 3.23 3.82
N ALA A 61 -6.37 2.89 4.80
CA ALA A 61 -5.41 3.82 5.38
C ALA A 61 -4.42 4.36 4.34
N PHE A 62 -3.91 3.49 3.47
CA PHE A 62 -2.98 3.89 2.41
C PHE A 62 -3.64 4.81 1.39
N ILE A 63 -4.81 4.42 0.85
CA ILE A 63 -5.50 5.17 -0.20
C ILE A 63 -5.99 6.53 0.28
N THR A 64 -6.49 6.60 1.54
CA THR A 64 -7.10 7.83 2.08
C THR A 64 -6.14 8.67 2.92
N GLY A 65 -5.01 8.12 3.33
CA GLY A 65 -4.12 8.76 4.31
C GLY A 65 -4.73 8.89 5.70
N GLN A 66 -5.81 8.16 6.00
CA GLN A 66 -6.54 8.26 7.25
C GLN A 66 -6.33 7.02 8.14
N ASN A 67 -6.28 7.25 9.45
CA ASN A 67 -6.25 6.14 10.40
C ASN A 67 -7.56 5.34 10.31
N PRO A 68 -7.52 3.99 10.39
CA PRO A 68 -8.71 3.14 10.31
C PRO A 68 -9.80 3.46 11.33
N ILE A 69 -9.43 3.97 12.51
CA ILE A 69 -10.41 4.43 13.52
C ILE A 69 -11.27 5.56 12.97
N ARG A 70 -10.68 6.45 12.15
CA ARG A 70 -11.38 7.58 11.55
C ARG A 70 -12.34 7.14 10.44
N THR A 71 -11.90 6.25 9.57
CA THR A 71 -12.73 5.71 8.48
C THR A 71 -13.76 4.68 8.96
N GLY A 72 -13.55 4.08 10.13
CA GLY A 72 -14.33 2.95 10.62
C GLY A 72 -13.93 1.60 10.01
N LEU A 73 -12.99 1.58 9.07
CA LEU A 73 -12.54 0.37 8.37
C LEU A 73 -11.43 -0.33 9.16
N THR A 74 -11.73 -0.79 10.35
CA THR A 74 -10.78 -1.35 11.31
C THR A 74 -10.54 -2.86 11.15
N LYS A 75 -11.38 -3.54 10.39
CA LYS A 75 -11.31 -5.00 10.17
C LYS A 75 -11.82 -5.38 8.78
N VAL A 76 -11.59 -6.61 8.40
CA VAL A 76 -12.07 -7.14 7.11
C VAL A 76 -13.60 -7.09 7.06
N GLY A 77 -14.13 -6.51 6.00
CA GLY A 77 -15.56 -6.57 5.69
C GLY A 77 -15.91 -7.92 5.04
N MET A 78 -16.91 -8.60 5.58
CA MET A 78 -17.45 -9.80 4.95
C MET A 78 -18.34 -9.41 3.74
N PRO A 79 -18.55 -10.33 2.77
CA PRO A 79 -19.47 -10.08 1.67
C PRO A 79 -20.85 -9.64 2.18
N GLY A 80 -21.37 -8.53 1.67
CA GLY A 80 -22.62 -7.93 2.10
C GLY A 80 -22.54 -7.08 3.37
N ALA A 81 -21.35 -6.89 3.95
CA ALA A 81 -21.19 -5.96 5.07
C ALA A 81 -21.43 -4.50 4.61
N ASP A 82 -22.17 -3.76 5.42
CA ASP A 82 -22.43 -2.33 5.18
C ASP A 82 -21.25 -1.47 5.70
N VAL A 83 -20.07 -1.74 5.12
CA VAL A 83 -18.82 -1.01 5.44
C VAL A 83 -18.05 -0.71 4.16
N GLY A 84 -17.61 0.50 4.00
CA GLY A 84 -16.84 0.96 2.83
C GLY A 84 -16.29 2.36 3.03
N LEU A 85 -15.54 2.83 2.06
CA LEU A 85 -15.13 4.23 2.00
C LEU A 85 -16.38 5.08 1.81
N LYS A 86 -16.42 6.20 2.50
CA LYS A 86 -17.50 7.19 2.38
C LYS A 86 -17.20 8.15 1.23
N PRO A 87 -18.21 8.78 0.63
CA PRO A 87 -18.01 9.79 -0.41
C PRO A 87 -17.09 10.95 0.01
N GLU A 88 -17.03 11.24 1.32
CA GLU A 88 -16.20 12.31 1.90
C GLU A 88 -14.74 11.91 2.13
N ASP A 89 -14.42 10.61 2.06
CA ASP A 89 -13.06 10.12 2.27
C ASP A 89 -12.20 10.45 1.04
N PRO A 90 -11.21 11.36 1.15
CA PRO A 90 -10.37 11.71 0.02
C PRO A 90 -9.49 10.52 -0.36
N THR A 91 -9.24 10.34 -1.65
CA THR A 91 -8.32 9.32 -2.12
C THR A 91 -7.11 9.95 -2.81
N ILE A 92 -5.97 9.23 -2.80
CA ILE A 92 -4.77 9.66 -3.52
C ILE A 92 -5.08 9.91 -5.00
N ALA A 93 -5.90 9.06 -5.61
CA ALA A 93 -6.28 9.18 -7.02
C ALA A 93 -7.06 10.47 -7.28
N GLU A 94 -8.04 10.79 -6.45
CA GLU A 94 -8.81 12.04 -6.56
C GLU A 94 -7.94 13.27 -6.35
N LEU A 95 -7.01 13.23 -5.39
CA LEU A 95 -6.07 14.33 -5.14
C LEU A 95 -5.10 14.55 -6.30
N LEU A 96 -4.69 13.48 -6.99
CA LEU A 96 -3.74 13.57 -8.11
C LEU A 96 -4.41 13.92 -9.43
N LYS A 97 -5.70 13.62 -9.59
CA LYS A 97 -6.45 13.88 -10.84
C LYS A 97 -6.40 15.35 -11.31
N PRO A 98 -6.62 16.37 -10.45
CA PRO A 98 -6.50 17.77 -10.87
C PRO A 98 -5.09 18.15 -11.34
N HIS A 99 -4.08 17.38 -10.97
CA HIS A 99 -2.69 17.57 -11.38
C HIS A 99 -2.35 16.83 -12.68
N GLY A 100 -3.33 16.24 -13.38
CA GLY A 100 -3.17 15.59 -14.67
C GLY A 100 -2.64 14.15 -14.60
N TYR A 101 -2.78 13.50 -13.47
CA TYR A 101 -2.57 12.05 -13.35
C TYR A 101 -3.85 11.30 -13.76
N ALA A 102 -3.69 10.14 -14.39
CA ALA A 102 -4.76 9.25 -14.83
C ALA A 102 -4.90 8.05 -13.88
#